data_a1bcad870e9a44840057f4587533ce7d
#
_entry.id   a1bcad870e9a44840057f4587533ce7d
#
_cell.length_a   1.000
_cell.length_b   1.000
_cell.length_c   1.000
_cell.angle_alpha   90.00
_cell.angle_beta   90.00
_cell.angle_gamma   90.00
#
_symmetry.space_group_name_H-M   'P 1'
#
loop_
_entity.id
_entity.type
_entity.pdbx_description
1 polymer ?
#
loop_
_entity_poly.entity_id
_entity_poly.type
_entity_poly.pdbx_seq_one_letter_code
_entity_poly.pdbx_strand_id
1 'polypeptide(L)'
;MSYVWETDNLVKEFTLSGGLFKPKHTVHAVQGVSLYQSPGETLGIVGESGCGKSTFGYTLMGLHQATSGSIYMNGRHIDPYVERQAVHPVMQMVFQNPYASLNPRLTVNAILEEPLELDPKYTPRD
;
A
#
# COMPACT_ATOMS: atom_id res chain seq x y z
N MET A 1 -6.41 -21.29 -8.94
CA MET A 1 -6.53 -20.74 -7.58
C MET A 1 -6.43 -19.22 -7.70
N SER A 2 -7.30 -18.49 -7.04
CA SER A 2 -7.25 -17.02 -7.08
C SER A 2 -6.45 -16.54 -5.87
N TYR A 3 -5.39 -15.80 -6.09
CA TYR A 3 -4.62 -15.13 -5.03
C TYR A 3 -5.42 -13.91 -4.52
N VAL A 4 -5.24 -13.55 -3.25
CA VAL A 4 -5.79 -12.32 -2.68
C VAL A 4 -5.15 -11.13 -3.39
N TRP A 5 -3.82 -11.18 -3.51
CA TRP A 5 -3.05 -10.27 -4.33
C TRP A 5 -1.83 -10.98 -4.94
N GLU A 6 -1.36 -10.41 -6.02
CA GLU A 6 -0.17 -10.87 -6.75
C GLU A 6 0.55 -9.66 -7.35
N THR A 7 1.87 -9.70 -7.34
CA THR A 7 2.72 -8.73 -8.06
C THR A 7 3.52 -9.45 -9.11
N ASP A 8 3.66 -8.84 -10.27
CA ASP A 8 4.53 -9.33 -11.34
C ASP A 8 5.56 -8.25 -11.68
N ASN A 9 6.82 -8.60 -11.41
CA ASN A 9 7.99 -7.77 -11.71
C ASN A 9 7.86 -6.31 -11.20
N LEU A 10 7.32 -6.14 -10.00
CA LEU A 10 7.02 -4.84 -9.41
C LEU A 10 8.29 -4.04 -9.15
N VAL A 11 8.35 -2.83 -9.67
CA VAL A 11 9.46 -1.88 -9.51
C VAL A 11 8.97 -0.59 -8.90
N LYS A 12 9.71 -0.09 -7.91
CA LYS A 12 9.53 1.27 -7.38
C LYS A 12 10.86 1.98 -7.25
N GLU A 13 10.94 3.10 -7.93
CA GLU A 13 12.07 4.01 -7.91
C GLU A 13 11.65 5.39 -7.41
N PHE A 14 12.53 6.05 -6.69
CA PHE A 14 12.38 7.46 -6.28
C PHE A 14 13.46 8.29 -6.94
N THR A 15 13.04 9.28 -7.71
CA THR A 15 13.96 10.27 -8.29
C THR A 15 14.10 11.44 -7.35
N LEU A 16 15.28 11.59 -6.77
CA LEU A 16 15.63 12.73 -5.96
C LEU A 16 16.13 13.86 -6.87
N SER A 17 15.39 14.96 -6.90
CA SER A 17 15.79 16.15 -7.67
C SER A 17 16.98 16.83 -7.00
N GLY A 18 18.12 16.81 -7.65
CA GLY A 18 19.37 17.43 -7.14
C GLY A 18 19.47 18.88 -7.52
N GLY A 19 18.55 19.79 -7.21
CA GLY A 19 18.72 21.23 -7.45
C GLY A 19 19.16 21.62 -8.87
N LEU A 20 19.30 22.95 -9.15
CA LEU A 20 19.54 23.50 -10.49
C LEU A 20 20.85 23.04 -11.17
N PHE A 21 21.82 22.50 -10.43
CA PHE A 21 23.15 22.11 -10.93
C PHE A 21 23.64 20.74 -10.44
N LYS A 22 22.76 19.89 -9.81
CA LYS A 22 23.16 18.57 -9.34
C LYS A 22 22.49 17.46 -10.16
N PRO A 23 23.19 16.35 -10.44
CA PRO A 23 22.60 15.22 -11.15
C PRO A 23 21.41 14.64 -10.37
N LYS A 24 20.39 14.20 -11.10
CA LYS A 24 19.27 13.45 -10.52
C LYS A 24 19.81 12.12 -9.96
N HIS A 25 19.51 11.85 -8.71
CA HIS A 25 19.79 10.56 -8.09
C HIS A 25 18.52 9.70 -8.07
N THR A 26 18.61 8.50 -8.62
CA THR A 26 17.51 7.52 -8.56
C THR A 26 17.82 6.50 -7.46
N VAL A 27 16.87 6.34 -6.56
CA VAL A 27 16.92 5.30 -5.51
C VAL A 27 16.00 4.16 -5.95
N HIS A 28 16.57 3.00 -6.19
CA HIS A 28 15.85 1.77 -6.55
C HIS A 28 15.36 1.08 -5.28
N ALA A 29 14.14 1.37 -4.85
CA ALA A 29 13.61 0.88 -3.58
C ALA A 29 13.01 -0.53 -3.70
N VAL A 30 12.39 -0.85 -4.83
CA VAL A 30 11.87 -2.19 -5.15
C VAL A 30 12.33 -2.53 -6.57
N GLN A 31 12.92 -3.71 -6.76
CA GLN A 31 13.58 -4.08 -8.01
C GLN A 31 13.04 -5.42 -8.53
N GLY A 32 11.92 -5.37 -9.26
CA GLY A 32 11.38 -6.51 -9.95
C GLY A 32 10.88 -7.63 -9.03
N VAL A 33 10.05 -7.29 -8.05
CA VAL A 33 9.53 -8.25 -7.05
C VAL A 33 8.26 -8.88 -7.56
N SER A 34 8.25 -10.22 -7.65
CA SER A 34 7.08 -11.03 -7.97
C SER A 34 6.73 -11.91 -6.76
N LEU A 35 5.60 -11.63 -6.14
CA LEU A 35 5.09 -12.32 -4.96
C LEU A 35 3.59 -12.47 -5.08
N TYR A 36 3.03 -13.42 -4.33
CA TYR A 36 1.59 -13.61 -4.21
C TYR A 36 1.21 -14.06 -2.81
N GLN A 37 -0.04 -13.91 -2.46
CA GLN A 37 -0.61 -14.41 -1.21
C GLN A 37 -1.92 -15.13 -1.48
N SER A 38 -2.03 -16.34 -0.97
CA SER A 38 -3.25 -17.14 -1.02
C SER A 38 -4.22 -16.75 0.11
N PRO A 39 -5.53 -16.96 -0.05
CA PRO A 39 -6.48 -16.78 1.04
C PRO A 39 -6.11 -17.62 2.28
N GLY A 40 -6.18 -17.00 3.47
CA GLY A 40 -5.87 -17.64 4.74
C GLY A 40 -4.38 -17.86 5.01
N GLU A 41 -3.49 -17.41 4.14
CA GLU A 41 -2.04 -17.51 4.28
C GLU A 41 -1.47 -16.30 5.03
N THR A 42 -0.40 -16.52 5.80
CA THR A 42 0.44 -15.45 6.35
C THR A 42 1.76 -15.43 5.62
N LEU A 43 2.03 -14.34 4.90
CA LEU A 43 3.29 -14.13 4.17
C LEU A 43 4.21 -13.20 4.97
N GLY A 44 5.39 -13.69 5.35
CA GLY A 44 6.42 -12.90 6.03
C GLY A 44 7.43 -12.35 5.04
N ILE A 45 7.62 -11.02 5.02
CA ILE A 45 8.66 -10.35 4.23
C ILE A 45 9.75 -9.89 5.19
N VAL A 46 10.95 -10.49 5.07
CA VAL A 46 12.09 -10.22 5.93
C VAL A 46 13.25 -9.62 5.14
N GLY A 47 14.12 -8.89 5.81
CA GLY A 47 15.31 -8.28 5.22
C GLY A 47 15.86 -7.17 6.11
N GLU A 48 17.02 -6.64 5.76
CA GLU A 48 17.69 -5.57 6.49
C GLU A 48 16.91 -4.26 6.46
N SER A 49 17.25 -3.34 7.37
CA SER A 49 16.67 -2.00 7.36
C SER A 49 16.99 -1.29 6.04
N GLY A 50 16.00 -0.63 5.45
CA GLY A 50 16.18 0.11 4.19
C GLY A 50 16.17 -0.73 2.91
N CYS A 51 15.95 -2.06 2.97
CA CYS A 51 15.92 -2.92 1.78
C CYS A 51 14.61 -2.87 0.96
N GLY A 52 13.69 -1.96 1.27
CA GLY A 52 12.49 -1.74 0.45
C GLY A 52 11.20 -2.42 0.91
N LYS A 53 11.19 -3.17 2.03
CA LYS A 53 10.00 -3.87 2.56
C LYS A 53 8.79 -2.94 2.73
N SER A 54 8.97 -1.83 3.42
CA SER A 54 7.90 -0.84 3.63
C SER A 54 7.47 -0.19 2.32
N THR A 55 8.43 0.09 1.42
CA THR A 55 8.14 0.65 0.09
C THR A 55 7.31 -0.32 -0.74
N PHE A 56 7.62 -1.63 -0.70
CA PHE A 56 6.82 -2.66 -1.35
C PHE A 56 5.37 -2.65 -0.82
N GLY A 57 5.19 -2.69 0.50
CA GLY A 57 3.87 -2.64 1.13
C GLY A 57 3.10 -1.36 0.78
N TYR A 58 3.76 -0.21 0.82
CA TYR A 58 3.14 1.08 0.45
C TYR A 58 2.74 1.13 -1.04
N THR A 59 3.54 0.53 -1.92
CA THR A 59 3.21 0.44 -3.34
C THR A 59 2.01 -0.48 -3.57
N LEU A 60 1.98 -1.63 -2.89
CA LEU A 60 0.87 -2.57 -2.97
C LEU A 60 -0.45 -1.98 -2.45
N MET A 61 -0.38 -1.12 -1.41
CA MET A 61 -1.52 -0.39 -0.85
C MET A 61 -1.92 0.87 -1.64
N GLY A 62 -1.20 1.22 -2.71
CA GLY A 62 -1.46 2.43 -3.48
C GLY A 62 -1.05 3.74 -2.80
N LEU A 63 -0.23 3.70 -1.76
CA LEU A 63 0.36 4.89 -1.14
C LEU A 63 1.51 5.45 -1.98
N HIS A 64 2.17 4.59 -2.74
CA HIS A 64 3.16 4.94 -3.75
C HIS A 64 2.74 4.38 -5.10
N GLN A 65 2.86 5.18 -6.14
CA GLN A 65 2.68 4.70 -7.51
C GLN A 65 3.84 3.78 -7.89
N ALA A 66 3.55 2.63 -8.49
CA ALA A 66 4.57 1.76 -9.08
C ALA A 66 5.30 2.48 -10.22
N THR A 67 6.60 2.25 -10.35
CA THR A 67 7.37 2.73 -11.51
C THR A 67 7.13 1.84 -12.71
N SER A 68 7.08 0.52 -12.50
CA SER A 68 6.71 -0.48 -13.51
C SER A 68 6.31 -1.80 -12.84
N GLY A 69 5.91 -2.77 -13.64
CA GLY A 69 5.38 -4.04 -13.18
C GLY A 69 3.85 -3.99 -13.04
N SER A 70 3.27 -5.10 -12.61
CA SER A 70 1.81 -5.26 -12.50
C SER A 70 1.40 -5.70 -11.12
N ILE A 71 0.22 -5.25 -10.69
CA ILE A 71 -0.42 -5.66 -9.44
C ILE A 71 -1.81 -6.21 -9.77
N TYR A 72 -2.13 -7.36 -9.18
CA TYR A 72 -3.43 -8.00 -9.32
C TYR A 72 -4.06 -8.16 -7.94
N MET A 73 -5.36 -7.93 -7.83
CA MET A 73 -6.16 -8.24 -6.64
C MET A 73 -7.35 -9.10 -7.05
N ASN A 74 -7.50 -10.24 -6.38
CA ASN A 74 -8.52 -11.25 -6.71
C ASN A 74 -8.51 -11.62 -8.20
N GLY A 75 -7.32 -11.72 -8.80
CA GLY A 75 -7.12 -12.04 -10.22
C GLY A 75 -7.38 -10.91 -11.21
N ARG A 76 -7.78 -9.72 -10.74
CA ARG A 76 -7.98 -8.54 -11.58
C ARG A 76 -6.73 -7.64 -11.54
N HIS A 77 -6.20 -7.26 -12.70
CA HIS A 77 -5.16 -6.24 -12.81
C HIS A 77 -5.69 -4.89 -12.34
N ILE A 78 -4.96 -4.23 -11.46
CA ILE A 78 -5.32 -2.91 -10.93
C ILE A 78 -4.09 -2.00 -10.86
N ASP A 79 -4.32 -0.69 -10.87
CA ASP A 79 -3.37 0.31 -10.39
C ASP A 79 -3.84 0.79 -9.01
N PRO A 80 -3.26 0.29 -7.90
CA PRO A 80 -3.70 0.65 -6.55
C PRO A 80 -3.60 2.15 -6.26
N TYR A 81 -2.69 2.86 -6.90
CA TYR A 81 -2.51 4.30 -6.71
C TYR A 81 -3.68 5.12 -7.28
N VAL A 82 -4.25 4.65 -8.39
CA VAL A 82 -5.40 5.27 -9.05
C VAL A 82 -6.72 4.69 -8.52
N GLU A 83 -6.78 3.37 -8.38
CA GLU A 83 -7.98 2.61 -8.01
C GLU A 83 -8.02 2.28 -6.51
N ARG A 84 -7.74 3.23 -5.63
CA ARG A 84 -7.70 3.01 -4.17
C ARG A 84 -8.96 2.38 -3.59
N GLN A 85 -10.13 2.68 -4.15
CA GLN A 85 -11.40 2.10 -3.74
C GLN A 85 -11.48 0.58 -3.97
N ALA A 86 -10.69 0.04 -4.90
CA ALA A 86 -10.60 -1.40 -5.12
C ALA A 86 -9.67 -2.09 -4.10
N VAL A 87 -8.72 -1.35 -3.52
CA VAL A 87 -7.74 -1.85 -2.54
C VAL A 87 -8.36 -1.97 -1.15
N HIS A 88 -9.02 -0.92 -0.67
CA HIS A 88 -9.51 -0.83 0.71
C HIS A 88 -10.38 -2.01 1.19
N PRO A 89 -11.29 -2.57 0.39
CA PRO A 89 -12.08 -3.73 0.82
C PRO A 89 -11.26 -5.03 0.93
N VAL A 90 -10.09 -5.09 0.27
CA VAL A 90 -9.26 -6.30 0.18
C VAL A 90 -8.13 -6.25 1.19
N MET A 91 -7.53 -5.08 1.41
CA MET A 91 -6.32 -4.91 2.21
C MET A 91 -6.43 -3.71 3.14
N GLN A 92 -5.91 -3.89 4.34
CA GLN A 92 -5.75 -2.83 5.35
C GLN A 92 -4.31 -2.79 5.83
N MET A 93 -3.83 -1.63 6.23
CA MET A 93 -2.47 -1.46 6.72
C MET A 93 -2.44 -1.01 8.18
N VAL A 94 -1.62 -1.68 8.98
CA VAL A 94 -1.26 -1.26 10.33
C VAL A 94 0.13 -0.63 10.27
N PHE A 95 0.22 0.67 10.57
CA PHE A 95 1.49 1.39 10.56
C PHE A 95 2.33 1.08 11.80
N GLN A 96 3.65 1.16 11.64
CA GLN A 96 4.60 0.89 12.73
C GLN A 96 4.44 1.85 13.92
N ASN A 97 4.03 3.10 13.68
CA ASN A 97 3.73 4.08 14.72
C ASN A 97 2.22 4.34 14.78
N PRO A 98 1.49 3.70 15.70
CA PRO A 98 0.04 3.86 15.80
C PRO A 98 -0.37 5.27 16.23
N TYR A 99 0.44 5.96 17.01
CA TYR A 99 0.13 7.33 17.46
C TYR A 99 0.12 8.34 16.31
N ALA A 100 0.96 8.14 15.30
CA ALA A 100 0.98 9.00 14.11
C ALA A 100 -0.21 8.73 13.17
N SER A 101 -0.89 7.60 13.35
CA SER A 101 -2.02 7.18 12.50
C SER A 101 -3.36 7.71 13.00
N LEU A 102 -3.43 8.14 14.26
CA LEU A 102 -4.64 8.66 14.88
C LEU A 102 -4.60 10.18 14.96
N ASN A 103 -5.65 10.84 14.50
CA ASN A 103 -5.78 12.29 14.65
C ASN A 103 -6.10 12.64 16.12
N PRO A 104 -5.19 13.29 16.87
CA PRO A 104 -5.40 13.57 18.28
C PRO A 104 -6.52 14.58 18.57
N ARG A 105 -7.07 15.21 17.53
CA ARG A 105 -8.19 16.16 17.66
C ARG A 105 -9.56 15.49 17.53
N LEU A 106 -9.60 14.23 17.12
CA LEU A 106 -10.84 13.48 17.00
C LEU A 106 -11.12 12.69 18.27
N THR A 107 -12.40 12.52 18.56
CA THR A 107 -12.85 11.62 19.62
C THR A 107 -12.66 10.17 19.19
N VAL A 108 -12.59 9.24 20.16
CA VAL A 108 -12.51 7.80 19.88
C VAL A 108 -13.68 7.35 19.00
N ASN A 109 -14.88 7.87 19.27
CA ASN A 109 -16.07 7.56 18.47
C ASN A 109 -15.89 7.97 17.00
N ALA A 110 -15.45 9.20 16.74
CA ALA A 110 -15.22 9.69 15.39
C ALA A 110 -14.15 8.88 14.65
N ILE A 111 -13.08 8.46 15.32
CA ILE A 111 -12.04 7.61 14.74
C ILE A 111 -12.57 6.23 14.38
N LEU A 112 -13.48 5.67 15.19
CA LEU A 112 -14.06 4.35 14.92
C LEU A 112 -15.16 4.41 13.85
N GLU A 113 -15.86 5.54 13.73
CA GLU A 113 -16.91 5.74 12.72
C GLU A 113 -16.34 6.02 11.32
N GLU A 114 -15.25 6.77 11.23
CA GLU A 114 -14.66 7.18 9.94
C GLU A 114 -14.45 6.01 8.93
N PRO A 115 -13.91 4.84 9.32
CA PRO A 115 -13.80 3.71 8.39
C PRO A 115 -15.15 3.11 8.00
N LEU A 116 -16.15 3.22 8.87
CA LEU A 116 -17.48 2.68 8.59
C LEU A 116 -18.25 3.55 7.60
N GLU A 117 -18.03 4.86 7.59
CA GLU A 117 -18.63 5.79 6.63
C GLU A 117 -18.20 5.48 5.18
N LEU A 118 -17.07 4.79 5.00
CA LEU A 118 -16.59 4.33 3.69
C LEU A 118 -17.29 3.05 3.21
N ASP A 119 -18.02 2.35 4.09
CA ASP A 119 -18.81 1.18 3.71
C ASP A 119 -20.19 1.62 3.19
N PRO A 120 -20.53 1.34 1.91
CA PRO A 120 -21.83 1.69 1.35
C PRO A 120 -23.05 1.09 2.08
N LYS A 121 -22.80 0.07 2.93
CA LYS A 121 -23.82 -0.59 3.74
C LYS A 121 -23.99 0.02 5.13
N TYR A 122 -23.08 0.90 5.50
CA TYR A 122 -23.15 1.54 6.81
C TYR A 122 -24.21 2.64 6.82
N THR A 123 -25.14 2.53 7.75
CA THR A 123 -26.09 3.60 8.07
C THR A 123 -25.79 4.04 9.49
N PRO A 124 -25.38 5.30 9.70
CA PRO A 124 -25.20 5.84 11.05
C PRO A 124 -26.47 5.62 11.88
N ARG A 125 -26.31 5.17 13.11
CA ARG A 125 -27.43 5.15 14.08
C ARG A 125 -27.50 6.53 14.71
N ASP A 126 -28.67 7.16 14.63
CA ASP A 126 -29.00 8.39 15.34
C ASP A 126 -28.86 8.22 16.87
#